data_0c1d60752e50fabc477b18e5b27e4afd
#
_entry.id   0c1d60752e50fabc477b18e5b27e4afd
#
_cell.length_a   1.000
_cell.length_b   1.000
_cell.length_c   1.000
_cell.angle_alpha   90.00
_cell.angle_beta   90.00
_cell.angle_gamma   90.00
#
_symmetry.space_group_name_H-M   'P 1'
#
loop_
_entity.id
_entity.type
_entity.pdbx_description
1 polymer ?
#
loop_
_entity_poly.entity_id
_entity_poly.type
_entity_poly.pdbx_seq_one_letter_code
_entity_poly.pdbx_strand_id
1 'polypeptide(L)'
;MESIKNVELVRKANVYFGGNVTSRTFIEANGDKKTLGIMMPGEYNFGTADAELMEIIAGECEVKLKGSDEWNTYKDGTSFNVPANSSFDIKVKVITDYCCSFIK
;
A
#
# COMPACT_ATOMS: atom_id res chain seq x y z
N MET A 1 -1.38 -2.19 -21.09
CA MET A 1 -0.83 -2.45 -19.74
C MET A 1 -0.04 -1.24 -19.30
N GLU A 2 -0.39 -0.70 -18.15
CA GLU A 2 0.36 0.42 -17.58
C GLU A 2 1.74 -0.04 -17.13
N SER A 3 2.71 0.86 -17.27
CA SER A 3 4.06 0.61 -16.79
C SER A 3 4.67 1.91 -16.26
N ILE A 4 5.67 1.76 -15.42
CA ILE A 4 6.41 2.90 -14.88
C ILE A 4 7.81 2.85 -15.48
N LYS A 5 8.21 3.93 -16.14
CA LYS A 5 9.50 4.02 -16.83
C LYS A 5 10.49 4.85 -16.04
N ASN A 6 11.79 4.61 -16.30
CA ASN A 6 12.89 5.41 -15.76
C ASN A 6 12.89 5.45 -14.24
N VAL A 7 12.70 4.28 -13.62
CA VAL A 7 12.75 4.15 -12.16
C VAL A 7 13.97 3.37 -11.72
N GLU A 8 14.42 3.66 -10.51
CA GLU A 8 15.43 2.86 -9.82
C GLU A 8 14.69 1.82 -8.99
N LEU A 9 14.95 0.55 -9.23
CA LEU A 9 14.31 -0.54 -8.50
C LEU A 9 15.25 -1.09 -7.43
N VAL A 10 14.82 -1.07 -6.18
CA VAL A 10 15.55 -1.71 -5.09
C VAL A 10 15.29 -3.21 -5.15
N ARG A 11 16.37 -4.01 -5.26
CA ARG A 11 16.25 -5.45 -5.50
C ARG A 11 15.61 -6.23 -4.38
N LYS A 12 15.95 -5.89 -3.13
CA LYS A 12 15.51 -6.65 -1.97
C LYS A 12 14.07 -6.28 -1.62
N ALA A 13 13.22 -7.29 -1.51
CA ALA A 13 11.82 -7.08 -1.15
C ALA A 13 11.66 -6.69 0.32
N ASN A 14 10.62 -5.91 0.60
CA ASN A 14 10.13 -5.67 1.95
C ASN A 14 9.15 -6.79 2.29
N VAL A 15 9.36 -7.47 3.40
CA VAL A 15 8.55 -8.63 3.78
C VAL A 15 7.88 -8.35 5.13
N TYR A 16 6.58 -8.46 5.16
CA TYR A 16 5.79 -8.23 6.38
C TYR A 16 4.91 -9.44 6.66
N PHE A 17 4.58 -9.63 7.94
CA PHE A 17 3.64 -10.69 8.37
C PHE A 17 4.00 -12.08 7.80
N GLY A 18 5.28 -12.44 7.92
CA GLY A 18 5.74 -13.76 7.51
C GLY A 18 5.65 -14.02 6.00
N GLY A 19 5.57 -12.96 5.18
CA GLY A 19 5.46 -13.08 3.74
C GLY A 19 4.05 -12.91 3.20
N ASN A 20 3.06 -12.70 4.07
CA ASN A 20 1.69 -12.46 3.62
C ASN A 20 1.52 -11.10 2.94
N VAL A 21 2.41 -10.16 3.23
CA VAL A 21 2.49 -8.87 2.54
C VAL A 21 3.93 -8.64 2.11
N THR A 22 4.14 -8.37 0.84
CA THR A 22 5.46 -8.05 0.30
C THR A 22 5.37 -6.84 -0.62
N SER A 23 6.47 -6.11 -0.72
CA SER A 23 6.57 -5.01 -1.67
C SER A 23 8.01 -4.83 -2.13
N ARG A 24 8.19 -4.14 -3.25
CA ARG A 24 9.51 -3.70 -3.70
C ARG A 24 9.48 -2.19 -3.85
N THR A 25 10.53 -1.57 -3.34
CA THR A 25 10.71 -0.13 -3.40
C THR A 25 11.24 0.28 -4.76
N PHE A 26 10.69 1.35 -5.31
CA PHE A 26 11.26 1.99 -6.50
C PHE A 26 11.28 3.51 -6.30
N ILE A 27 12.19 4.16 -7.01
CA ILE A 27 12.39 5.60 -6.92
C ILE A 27 12.19 6.17 -8.31
N GLU A 28 11.27 7.11 -8.43
CA GLU A 28 10.96 7.75 -9.70
C GLU A 28 12.05 8.77 -10.08
N ALA A 29 12.06 9.17 -11.34
CA ALA A 29 13.07 10.11 -11.84
C ALA A 29 13.11 11.43 -11.08
N ASN A 30 11.97 11.87 -10.52
CA ASN A 30 11.88 13.08 -9.71
C ASN A 30 12.32 12.88 -8.26
N GLY A 31 12.70 11.66 -7.87
CA GLY A 31 13.15 11.33 -6.52
C GLY A 31 12.06 10.81 -5.59
N ASP A 32 10.81 10.72 -6.05
CA ASP A 32 9.71 10.22 -5.24
C ASP A 32 9.87 8.72 -5.01
N LYS A 33 9.71 8.32 -3.74
CA LYS A 33 9.81 6.93 -3.33
C LYS A 33 8.43 6.30 -3.24
N LYS A 34 8.29 5.13 -3.85
CA LYS A 34 7.05 4.36 -3.85
C LYS A 34 7.35 2.88 -3.67
N THR A 35 6.31 2.10 -3.37
CA THR A 35 6.41 0.64 -3.35
C THR A 35 5.29 0.02 -4.16
N LEU A 36 5.59 -1.11 -4.79
CA LEU A 36 4.59 -1.96 -5.45
C LEU A 36 4.59 -3.30 -4.75
N GLY A 37 3.43 -3.79 -4.38
CA GLY A 37 3.37 -5.00 -3.58
C GLY A 37 2.09 -5.80 -3.73
N ILE A 38 2.09 -6.92 -3.03
CA ILE A 38 0.97 -7.87 -2.96
C ILE A 38 0.63 -8.11 -1.51
N MET A 39 -0.67 -8.08 -1.21
CA MET A 39 -1.22 -8.50 0.08
C MET A 39 -2.06 -9.77 -0.12
N MET A 40 -1.74 -10.80 0.64
CA MET A 40 -2.54 -12.03 0.68
C MET A 40 -3.80 -11.80 1.53
N PRO A 41 -4.87 -12.60 1.31
CA PRO A 41 -6.06 -12.49 2.17
C PRO A 41 -5.70 -12.60 3.64
N GLY A 42 -6.29 -11.72 4.46
CA GLY A 42 -6.03 -11.67 5.89
C GLY A 42 -6.31 -10.29 6.46
N GLU A 43 -6.00 -10.13 7.74
CA GLU A 43 -6.17 -8.86 8.44
C GLU A 43 -4.82 -8.38 8.94
N TYR A 44 -4.52 -7.10 8.70
CA TYR A 44 -3.23 -6.51 9.02
C TYR A 44 -3.41 -5.12 9.62
N ASN A 45 -2.41 -4.69 10.40
CA ASN A 45 -2.30 -3.32 10.89
C ASN A 45 -0.97 -2.74 10.41
N PHE A 46 -1.02 -1.57 9.81
CA PHE A 46 0.18 -0.85 9.35
C PHE A 46 0.28 0.52 10.01
N GLY A 47 1.48 0.86 10.48
CA GLY A 47 1.78 2.19 10.96
C GLY A 47 2.41 3.05 9.88
N THR A 48 2.26 4.36 10.01
CA THR A 48 2.85 5.31 9.08
C THR A 48 3.79 6.27 9.82
N ALA A 49 4.91 6.60 9.20
CA ALA A 49 5.76 7.72 9.60
C ALA A 49 5.40 8.93 8.72
N ASP A 50 5.59 8.79 7.40
CA ASP A 50 5.11 9.78 6.43
C ASP A 50 3.65 9.50 6.08
N ALA A 51 2.94 10.51 5.61
CA ALA A 51 1.62 10.30 5.01
C ALA A 51 1.77 9.40 3.78
N GLU A 52 0.73 8.64 3.47
CA GLU A 52 0.75 7.69 2.36
C GLU A 52 -0.48 7.81 1.49
N LEU A 53 -0.29 7.66 0.19
CA LEU A 53 -1.37 7.42 -0.76
C LEU A 53 -1.31 5.94 -1.13
N MET A 54 -2.35 5.20 -0.80
CA MET A 54 -2.49 3.79 -1.11
C MET A 54 -3.41 3.63 -2.31
N GLU A 55 -2.87 3.08 -3.40
CA GLU A 55 -3.65 2.80 -4.61
C GLU A 55 -3.88 1.31 -4.71
N ILE A 56 -5.14 0.90 -4.89
CA ILE A 56 -5.49 -0.50 -5.11
C ILE A 56 -5.53 -0.73 -6.62
N ILE A 57 -4.55 -1.45 -7.13
CA ILE A 57 -4.42 -1.73 -8.57
C ILE A 57 -5.38 -2.84 -8.95
N ALA A 58 -5.43 -3.90 -8.14
CA ALA A 58 -6.34 -5.02 -8.35
C ALA A 58 -6.65 -5.68 -7.01
N GLY A 59 -7.88 -6.14 -6.84
CA GLY A 59 -8.31 -6.82 -5.63
C GLY A 59 -9.42 -6.09 -4.89
N GLU A 60 -9.58 -6.43 -3.62
CA GLU A 60 -10.60 -5.82 -2.76
C GLU A 60 -10.19 -5.90 -1.31
N CYS A 61 -10.34 -4.79 -0.59
CA CYS A 61 -10.05 -4.72 0.83
C CYS A 61 -10.96 -3.73 1.53
N GLU A 62 -11.02 -3.85 2.86
CA GLU A 62 -11.69 -2.87 3.72
C GLU A 62 -10.64 -2.24 4.61
N VAL A 63 -10.75 -0.92 4.82
CA VAL A 63 -9.79 -0.15 5.59
C VAL A 63 -10.49 0.66 6.66
N LYS A 64 -9.90 0.64 7.86
CA LYS A 64 -10.33 1.49 8.98
C LYS A 64 -9.11 2.29 9.44
N LEU A 65 -9.22 3.62 9.36
CA LEU A 65 -8.15 4.51 9.82
C LEU A 65 -8.16 4.63 11.34
N LYS A 66 -7.00 4.89 11.93
CA LYS A 66 -6.88 5.13 13.37
C LYS A 66 -7.81 6.27 13.79
N GLY A 67 -8.56 6.03 14.87
CA GLY A 67 -9.51 7.01 15.39
C GLY A 67 -10.87 6.99 14.71
N SER A 68 -11.05 6.15 13.69
CA SER A 68 -12.34 5.97 13.02
C SER A 68 -12.93 4.62 13.38
N ASP A 69 -14.26 4.55 13.47
CA ASP A 69 -14.98 3.30 13.65
C ASP A 69 -15.55 2.78 12.33
N GLU A 70 -15.26 3.46 11.23
CA GLU A 70 -15.81 3.19 9.91
C GLU A 70 -14.86 2.36 9.06
N TRP A 71 -15.39 1.30 8.45
CA TRP A 71 -14.70 0.49 7.47
C TRP A 71 -15.14 0.90 6.07
N ASN A 72 -14.20 1.28 5.22
CA ASN A 72 -14.48 1.65 3.84
C ASN A 72 -13.90 0.60 2.90
N THR A 73 -14.63 0.26 1.85
CA THR A 73 -14.20 -0.73 0.85
C THR A 73 -13.48 -0.07 -0.30
N TYR A 74 -12.34 -0.66 -0.69
CA TYR A 74 -11.55 -0.21 -1.84
C TYR A 74 -11.31 -1.39 -2.77
N LYS A 75 -11.47 -1.13 -4.06
CA LYS A 75 -11.36 -2.12 -5.15
C LYS A 75 -10.43 -1.61 -6.23
N ASP A 76 -10.32 -2.39 -7.32
CA ASP A 76 -9.51 -2.03 -8.49
C ASP A 76 -9.71 -0.56 -8.89
N GLY A 77 -8.62 0.17 -8.99
CA GLY A 77 -8.63 1.55 -9.45
C GLY A 77 -9.04 2.60 -8.41
N THR A 78 -9.24 2.21 -7.15
CA THR A 78 -9.55 3.15 -6.06
C THR A 78 -8.32 3.39 -5.21
N SER A 79 -8.38 4.44 -4.37
CA SER A 79 -7.26 4.80 -3.52
C SER A 79 -7.74 5.41 -2.21
N PHE A 80 -6.86 5.45 -1.23
CA PHE A 80 -7.12 6.12 0.04
C PHE A 80 -5.84 6.74 0.58
N ASN A 81 -6.01 7.80 1.39
CA ASN A 81 -4.90 8.49 2.03
C ASN A 81 -4.83 8.10 3.50
N VAL A 82 -3.60 7.98 4.00
CA VAL A 82 -3.33 7.73 5.42
C VAL A 82 -2.48 8.88 5.95
N PRO A 83 -2.88 9.52 7.06
CA PRO A 83 -2.08 10.61 7.65
C PRO A 83 -0.70 10.14 8.10
N ALA A 84 0.23 11.08 8.23
CA ALA A 84 1.53 10.83 8.85
C ALA A 84 1.36 10.50 10.35
N ASN A 85 2.30 9.74 10.88
CA ASN A 85 2.33 9.37 12.30
C ASN A 85 1.00 8.76 12.78
N SER A 86 0.46 7.85 11.98
CA SER A 86 -0.83 7.23 12.22
C SER A 86 -0.77 5.73 11.97
N SER A 87 -1.91 5.12 11.76
CA SER A 87 -2.01 3.70 11.41
C SER A 87 -3.37 3.40 10.78
N PHE A 88 -3.49 2.21 10.21
CA PHE A 88 -4.76 1.73 9.70
C PHE A 88 -4.85 0.21 9.82
N ASP A 89 -6.08 -0.27 9.96
CA ASP A 89 -6.39 -1.69 9.87
C ASP A 89 -6.90 -1.99 8.48
N ILE A 90 -6.50 -3.12 7.92
CA ILE A 90 -6.93 -3.53 6.60
C ILE A 90 -7.34 -5.00 6.61
N LYS A 91 -8.51 -5.27 6.03
CA LYS A 91 -9.01 -6.62 5.79
C LYS A 91 -8.93 -6.89 4.30
N VAL A 92 -8.02 -7.79 3.92
CA VAL A 92 -7.80 -8.14 2.52
C VAL A 92 -8.64 -9.37 2.21
N LYS A 93 -9.57 -9.26 1.27
CA LYS A 93 -10.53 -10.32 0.94
C LYS A 93 -10.02 -11.27 -0.12
N VAL A 94 -9.29 -10.76 -1.09
CA VAL A 94 -8.67 -11.52 -2.18
C VAL A 94 -7.24 -11.00 -2.32
N ILE A 95 -6.39 -11.72 -3.05
CA ILE A 95 -5.03 -11.24 -3.33
C ILE A 95 -5.14 -9.82 -3.90
N THR A 96 -4.49 -8.87 -3.26
CA THR A 96 -4.60 -7.45 -3.60
C THR A 96 -3.25 -6.89 -4.03
N ASP A 97 -3.23 -6.29 -5.22
CA ASP A 97 -2.08 -5.62 -5.80
C ASP A 97 -2.20 -4.13 -5.49
N TYR A 98 -1.13 -3.53 -4.95
CA TYR A 98 -1.20 -2.16 -4.49
C TYR A 98 0.07 -1.37 -4.77
N CYS A 99 -0.08 -0.05 -4.82
CA CYS A 99 1.03 0.88 -4.88
C CYS A 99 0.91 1.85 -3.70
N CYS A 100 2.00 2.01 -2.96
CA CYS A 100 2.07 2.97 -1.86
C CYS A 100 3.00 4.11 -2.26
N SER A 101 2.50 5.34 -2.21
CA SER A 101 3.30 6.55 -2.42
C SER A 101 3.52 7.23 -1.08
N PHE A 102 4.78 7.55 -0.76
CA PHE A 102 5.12 8.27 0.48
C PHE A 102 5.05 9.76 0.20
N ILE A 103 4.18 10.46 0.93
CA ILE A 103 3.92 11.88 0.74
C ILE A 103 4.72 12.65 1.81
N LYS A 104 5.69 13.42 1.38
CA LYS A 104 6.55 14.20 2.27
C LYS A 104 6.20 15.68 2.26
#